data_df46a6f118a11ee3b4a3365065188d85
#
_entry.id   df46a6f118a11ee3b4a3365065188d85
#
_cell.length_a   1.000
_cell.length_b   1.000
_cell.length_c   1.000
_cell.angle_alpha   90.00
_cell.angle_beta   90.00
_cell.angle_gamma   90.00
#
_symmetry.space_group_name_H-M   'P 1'
#
loop_
_entity.id
_entity.type
_entity.pdbx_description
1 polymer ?
#
loop_
_entity_poly.entity_id
_entity_poly.type
_entity_poly.pdbx_seq_one_letter_code
_entity_poly.pdbx_strand_id
1 'polypeptide(L)'
;LAQGVDKVTGQLFQLQNLIGEAPTGELELGALPTRSETVWEVPDYEAGLEAARAASWTLRSAQKALEDAEEDWKDARSDYRSSRKQYLLQQAEHTWNAAQLTYQSTVQNFETSFKSLYDSLANYEQLYASAQSALVWQQSQLDTVQTRYDLGLTTCSAVLDVQDEVASAQSALDSAWRDLFSACNSYRWAVEYGLLPAQGA
;
A
#
# COMPACT_ATOMS: atom_id res chain seq x y z
N LEU A 1 -10.62 -1.09 -29.95
CA LEU A 1 -11.12 -2.32 -29.30
C LEU A 1 -10.06 -3.43 -29.30
N ALA A 2 -9.39 -3.74 -30.46
CA ALA A 2 -8.39 -4.82 -30.54
C ALA A 2 -7.21 -4.61 -29.56
N GLN A 3 -6.62 -3.43 -29.51
CA GLN A 3 -5.50 -3.12 -28.58
C GLN A 3 -5.86 -3.26 -27.10
N GLY A 4 -7.12 -3.03 -26.74
CA GLY A 4 -7.59 -3.22 -25.36
C GLY A 4 -7.67 -4.70 -24.98
N VAL A 5 -8.12 -5.56 -25.90
CA VAL A 5 -8.21 -7.00 -25.69
C VAL A 5 -6.82 -7.62 -25.55
N ASP A 6 -5.89 -7.23 -26.43
CA ASP A 6 -4.48 -7.72 -26.38
C ASP A 6 -3.80 -7.35 -25.05
N LYS A 7 -4.07 -6.14 -24.53
CA LYS A 7 -3.52 -5.70 -23.24
C LYS A 7 -4.07 -6.50 -22.07
N VAL A 8 -5.39 -6.75 -22.05
CA VAL A 8 -6.03 -7.56 -21.00
C VAL A 8 -5.51 -9.00 -21.02
N THR A 9 -5.43 -9.61 -22.21
CA THR A 9 -4.89 -10.96 -22.38
C THR A 9 -3.43 -11.06 -21.90
N GLY A 10 -2.60 -10.06 -22.24
CA GLY A 10 -1.22 -9.99 -21.76
C GLY A 10 -1.10 -9.90 -20.24
N GLN A 11 -1.99 -9.13 -19.60
CA GLN A 11 -2.03 -9.04 -18.13
C GLN A 11 -2.53 -10.33 -17.47
N LEU A 12 -3.49 -11.03 -18.08
CA LEU A 12 -3.94 -12.35 -17.62
C LEU A 12 -2.81 -13.38 -17.68
N PHE A 13 -2.03 -13.40 -18.74
CA PHE A 13 -0.86 -14.29 -18.82
C PHE A 13 0.19 -13.99 -17.75
N GLN A 14 0.43 -12.71 -17.46
CA GLN A 14 1.34 -12.32 -16.37
C GLN A 14 0.80 -12.78 -15.01
N LEU A 15 -0.50 -12.63 -14.77
CA LEU A 15 -1.12 -13.08 -13.53
C LEU A 15 -1.03 -14.61 -13.39
N GLN A 16 -1.36 -15.39 -14.43
CA GLN A 16 -1.23 -16.85 -14.43
C GLN A 16 0.21 -17.28 -14.13
N ASN A 17 1.19 -16.62 -14.71
CA ASN A 17 2.62 -16.88 -14.43
C ASN A 17 2.97 -16.62 -12.96
N LEU A 18 2.42 -15.54 -12.35
CA LEU A 18 2.66 -15.18 -10.94
C LEU A 18 2.06 -16.21 -9.97
N ILE A 19 0.88 -16.77 -10.30
CA ILE A 19 0.23 -17.81 -9.46
C ILE A 19 0.71 -19.23 -9.79
N GLY A 20 1.61 -19.39 -10.76
CA GLY A 20 2.18 -20.70 -11.16
C GLY A 20 1.27 -21.56 -12.04
N GLU A 21 0.26 -20.95 -12.67
CA GLU A 21 -0.61 -21.64 -13.63
C GLU A 21 -0.08 -21.52 -15.08
N ALA A 22 -0.48 -22.45 -15.92
CA ALA A 22 -0.12 -22.41 -17.34
C ALA A 22 -0.84 -21.23 -18.03
N PRO A 23 -0.17 -20.45 -18.91
CA PRO A 23 -0.75 -19.27 -19.56
C PRO A 23 -1.72 -19.67 -20.67
N THR A 24 -2.88 -20.18 -20.30
CA THR A 24 -3.96 -20.62 -21.24
C THR A 24 -4.92 -19.49 -21.62
N GLY A 25 -4.91 -18.37 -20.86
CA GLY A 25 -5.84 -17.26 -21.05
C GLY A 25 -7.27 -17.52 -20.52
N GLU A 26 -7.52 -18.65 -19.89
CA GLU A 26 -8.84 -19.07 -19.39
C GLU A 26 -9.05 -18.74 -17.89
N LEU A 27 -8.38 -17.73 -17.35
CA LEU A 27 -8.57 -17.32 -15.98
C LEU A 27 -9.81 -16.43 -15.86
N GLU A 28 -10.82 -16.89 -15.10
CA GLU A 28 -11.97 -16.07 -14.72
C GLU A 28 -11.62 -15.21 -13.50
N LEU A 29 -11.62 -13.91 -13.69
CA LEU A 29 -11.46 -12.96 -12.60
C LEU A 29 -12.81 -12.70 -11.94
N GLY A 30 -12.89 -12.87 -10.63
CA GLY A 30 -14.02 -12.45 -9.83
C GLY A 30 -14.19 -10.92 -9.86
N ALA A 31 -15.39 -10.43 -9.55
CA ALA A 31 -15.62 -9.01 -9.35
C ALA A 31 -14.79 -8.51 -8.15
N LEU A 32 -14.28 -7.28 -8.23
CA LEU A 32 -13.69 -6.62 -7.07
C LEU A 32 -14.77 -6.51 -5.98
N PRO A 33 -14.41 -6.79 -4.70
CA PRO A 33 -15.36 -6.65 -3.61
C PRO A 33 -15.88 -5.21 -3.54
N THR A 34 -17.18 -5.07 -3.34
CA THR A 34 -17.78 -3.73 -3.17
C THR A 34 -17.46 -3.19 -1.79
N ARG A 35 -17.47 -1.85 -1.62
CA ARG A 35 -17.21 -1.22 -0.32
C ARG A 35 -18.17 -1.70 0.78
N SER A 36 -19.39 -2.09 0.43
CA SER A 36 -20.36 -2.63 1.38
C SER A 36 -19.98 -4.01 1.93
N GLU A 37 -19.17 -4.78 1.21
CA GLU A 37 -18.68 -6.10 1.61
C GLU A 37 -17.37 -6.03 2.39
N THR A 38 -16.62 -4.97 2.19
CA THR A 38 -15.39 -4.67 2.91
C THR A 38 -15.62 -3.50 3.88
N VAL A 39 -16.22 -3.79 5.03
CA VAL A 39 -16.25 -2.80 6.12
C VAL A 39 -14.84 -2.74 6.71
N TRP A 40 -14.07 -1.76 6.27
CA TRP A 40 -12.80 -1.43 6.87
C TRP A 40 -13.02 -0.35 7.93
N GLU A 41 -12.97 -0.75 9.18
CA GLU A 41 -12.65 0.21 10.24
C GLU A 41 -11.14 0.40 10.21
N VAL A 42 -10.68 1.61 9.90
CA VAL A 42 -9.27 1.95 10.03
C VAL A 42 -8.92 1.81 11.50
N PRO A 43 -8.07 0.85 11.90
CA PRO A 43 -7.69 0.70 13.29
C PRO A 43 -6.97 1.95 13.78
N ASP A 44 -6.96 2.17 15.09
CA ASP A 44 -6.14 3.21 15.69
C ASP A 44 -4.67 3.07 15.25
N TYR A 45 -4.05 4.19 14.92
CA TYR A 45 -2.66 4.25 14.43
C TYR A 45 -1.68 3.53 15.35
N GLU A 46 -1.77 3.78 16.67
CA GLU A 46 -0.86 3.23 17.66
C GLU A 46 -1.01 1.70 17.76
N ALA A 47 -2.24 1.21 17.80
CA ALA A 47 -2.51 -0.23 17.84
C ALA A 47 -2.02 -0.93 16.55
N GLY A 48 -2.23 -0.30 15.39
CA GLY A 48 -1.76 -0.80 14.11
C GLY A 48 -0.22 -0.82 14.01
N LEU A 49 0.45 0.22 14.48
CA LEU A 49 1.91 0.31 14.51
C LEU A 49 2.52 -0.76 15.42
N GLU A 50 1.95 -0.96 16.62
CA GLU A 50 2.43 -1.96 17.56
C GLU A 50 2.30 -3.38 16.99
N ALA A 51 1.15 -3.70 16.39
CA ALA A 51 0.94 -4.99 15.73
C ALA A 51 1.92 -5.20 14.56
N ALA A 52 2.11 -4.19 13.71
CA ALA A 52 3.05 -4.25 12.58
C ALA A 52 4.50 -4.43 13.04
N ARG A 53 4.93 -3.76 14.13
CA ARG A 53 6.26 -3.95 14.74
C ARG A 53 6.45 -5.38 15.23
N ALA A 54 5.46 -5.92 15.95
CA ALA A 54 5.51 -7.28 16.49
C ALA A 54 5.58 -8.33 15.37
N ALA A 55 4.92 -8.10 14.25
CA ALA A 55 4.92 -8.98 13.08
C ALA A 55 6.19 -8.85 12.22
N SER A 56 6.91 -7.72 12.28
CA SER A 56 8.02 -7.42 11.36
C SER A 56 9.23 -8.34 11.55
N TRP A 57 9.54 -9.09 10.51
CA TRP A 57 10.79 -9.87 10.43
C TRP A 57 12.02 -8.96 10.41
N THR A 58 11.96 -7.84 9.70
CA THR A 58 13.09 -6.90 9.56
C THR A 58 13.51 -6.34 10.91
N LEU A 59 12.55 -5.94 11.75
CA LEU A 59 12.83 -5.44 13.10
C LEU A 59 13.40 -6.53 14.01
N ARG A 60 12.82 -7.73 13.98
CA ARG A 60 13.33 -8.88 14.75
C ARG A 60 14.74 -9.28 14.32
N SER A 61 15.02 -9.29 13.03
CA SER A 61 16.35 -9.60 12.51
C SER A 61 17.39 -8.56 12.93
N ALA A 62 17.05 -7.27 12.87
CA ALA A 62 17.93 -6.19 13.31
C ALA A 62 18.17 -6.21 14.84
N GLN A 63 17.13 -6.54 15.62
CA GLN A 63 17.26 -6.73 17.07
C GLN A 63 18.19 -7.91 17.38
N LYS A 64 17.99 -9.03 16.70
CA LYS A 64 18.87 -10.21 16.89
C LYS A 64 20.32 -9.90 16.57
N ALA A 65 20.59 -9.18 15.48
CA ALA A 65 21.95 -8.77 15.13
C ALA A 65 22.57 -7.83 16.18
N LEU A 66 21.77 -6.99 16.81
CA LEU A 66 22.22 -6.14 17.92
C LEU A 66 22.56 -6.98 19.17
N GLU A 67 21.70 -7.94 19.53
CA GLU A 67 21.91 -8.84 20.66
C GLU A 67 23.19 -9.68 20.46
N ASP A 68 23.41 -10.24 19.27
CA ASP A 68 24.60 -11.01 18.93
C ASP A 68 25.87 -10.15 19.02
N ALA A 69 25.84 -8.92 18.48
CA ALA A 69 26.98 -8.01 18.58
C ALA A 69 27.27 -7.54 20.01
N GLU A 70 26.24 -7.44 20.87
CA GLU A 70 26.41 -7.14 22.29
C GLU A 70 27.07 -8.30 23.05
N GLU A 71 26.67 -9.55 22.72
CA GLU A 71 27.25 -10.76 23.30
C GLU A 71 28.73 -10.86 22.91
N ASP A 72 29.05 -10.70 21.63
CA ASP A 72 30.43 -10.68 21.12
C ASP A 72 31.29 -9.62 21.81
N TRP A 73 30.73 -8.42 22.07
CA TRP A 73 31.45 -7.36 22.80
C TRP A 73 31.69 -7.75 24.27
N LYS A 74 30.71 -8.35 24.94
CA LYS A 74 30.86 -8.82 26.35
C LYS A 74 31.95 -9.88 26.47
N ASP A 75 31.99 -10.82 25.51
CA ASP A 75 33.01 -11.88 25.48
C ASP A 75 34.40 -11.29 25.17
N ALA A 76 34.50 -10.40 24.17
CA ALA A 76 35.75 -9.72 23.87
C ALA A 76 36.25 -8.88 25.08
N ARG A 77 35.35 -8.27 25.85
CA ARG A 77 35.69 -7.52 27.05
C ARG A 77 36.22 -8.43 28.16
N SER A 78 35.69 -9.64 28.30
CA SER A 78 36.18 -10.63 29.22
C SER A 78 37.59 -11.13 28.85
N ASP A 79 37.78 -11.46 27.58
CA ASP A 79 38.99 -12.16 27.10
C ASP A 79 40.18 -11.21 26.83
N TYR A 80 39.91 -9.97 26.40
CA TYR A 80 40.99 -9.10 25.89
C TYR A 80 41.24 -7.84 26.71
N ARG A 81 40.52 -7.60 27.83
CA ARG A 81 40.64 -6.39 28.63
C ARG A 81 42.05 -6.09 29.09
N SER A 82 42.87 -7.10 29.40
CA SER A 82 44.22 -6.99 29.88
C SER A 82 45.29 -7.66 28.97
N SER A 83 44.91 -7.98 27.74
CA SER A 83 45.78 -8.64 26.78
C SER A 83 46.41 -7.66 25.78
N ARG A 84 47.52 -8.11 25.12
CA ARG A 84 48.12 -7.38 24.02
C ARG A 84 47.18 -7.26 22.79
N LYS A 85 46.00 -7.94 22.82
CA LYS A 85 45.01 -7.96 21.73
C LYS A 85 43.82 -7.03 22.01
N GLN A 86 44.05 -5.92 22.72
CA GLN A 86 42.98 -4.92 22.99
C GLN A 86 42.31 -4.37 21.74
N TYR A 87 42.98 -4.44 20.58
CA TYR A 87 42.36 -4.05 19.30
C TYR A 87 41.12 -4.91 18.95
N LEU A 88 41.05 -6.18 19.39
CA LEU A 88 39.87 -7.03 19.20
C LEU A 88 38.68 -6.55 20.05
N LEU A 89 38.95 -6.08 21.25
CA LEU A 89 37.91 -5.46 22.08
C LEU A 89 37.35 -4.17 21.42
N GLN A 90 38.26 -3.32 20.90
CA GLN A 90 37.85 -2.12 20.18
C GLN A 90 37.04 -2.46 18.91
N GLN A 91 37.44 -3.48 18.19
CA GLN A 91 36.71 -3.97 17.01
C GLN A 91 35.30 -4.43 17.39
N ALA A 92 35.16 -5.24 18.44
CA ALA A 92 33.85 -5.70 18.92
C ALA A 92 32.95 -4.52 19.38
N GLU A 93 33.55 -3.53 20.06
CA GLU A 93 32.85 -2.30 20.47
C GLU A 93 32.34 -1.49 19.28
N HIS A 94 33.16 -1.34 18.23
CA HIS A 94 32.74 -0.66 17.02
C HIS A 94 31.62 -1.43 16.30
N THR A 95 31.69 -2.77 16.27
CA THR A 95 30.65 -3.61 15.66
C THR A 95 29.34 -3.49 16.44
N TRP A 96 29.38 -3.54 17.76
CA TRP A 96 28.21 -3.33 18.60
C TRP A 96 27.58 -1.95 18.41
N ASN A 97 28.40 -0.88 18.44
CA ASN A 97 27.93 0.49 18.19
C ASN A 97 27.28 0.62 16.77
N ALA A 98 27.89 0.00 15.76
CA ALA A 98 27.32 -0.01 14.42
C ALA A 98 25.98 -0.77 14.35
N ALA A 99 25.87 -1.91 15.02
CA ALA A 99 24.61 -2.68 15.13
C ALA A 99 23.52 -1.88 15.86
N GLN A 100 23.88 -1.12 16.89
CA GLN A 100 22.95 -0.25 17.62
C GLN A 100 22.38 0.85 16.71
N LEU A 101 23.25 1.54 15.95
CA LEU A 101 22.84 2.56 14.99
C LEU A 101 21.98 1.97 13.87
N THR A 102 22.32 0.77 13.39
CA THR A 102 21.56 0.06 12.37
C THR A 102 20.16 -0.29 12.89
N TYR A 103 20.06 -0.82 14.11
CA TYR A 103 18.76 -1.11 14.72
C TYR A 103 17.90 0.15 14.87
N GLN A 104 18.45 1.23 15.41
CA GLN A 104 17.76 2.51 15.56
C GLN A 104 17.25 3.04 14.20
N SER A 105 18.10 3.02 13.19
CA SER A 105 17.75 3.43 11.83
C SER A 105 16.65 2.55 11.23
N THR A 106 16.72 1.24 11.46
CA THR A 106 15.69 0.29 10.98
C THR A 106 14.34 0.56 11.63
N VAL A 107 14.31 0.82 12.94
CA VAL A 107 13.09 1.19 13.66
C VAL A 107 12.51 2.49 13.12
N GLN A 108 13.33 3.55 12.99
CA GLN A 108 12.88 4.84 12.49
C GLN A 108 12.34 4.76 11.05
N ASN A 109 13.03 4.03 10.19
CA ASN A 109 12.59 3.83 8.81
C ASN A 109 11.27 3.06 8.75
N PHE A 110 11.11 2.02 9.57
CA PHE A 110 9.87 1.27 9.68
C PHE A 110 8.70 2.16 10.12
N GLU A 111 8.89 2.93 11.18
CA GLU A 111 7.86 3.86 11.69
C GLU A 111 7.47 4.92 10.66
N THR A 112 8.47 5.50 9.98
CA THR A 112 8.23 6.51 8.95
C THR A 112 7.47 5.90 7.76
N SER A 113 7.82 4.69 7.35
CA SER A 113 7.14 3.99 6.26
C SER A 113 5.72 3.61 6.63
N PHE A 114 5.50 3.12 7.86
CA PHE A 114 4.17 2.79 8.36
C PHE A 114 3.29 4.04 8.47
N LYS A 115 3.85 5.16 8.98
CA LYS A 115 3.13 6.44 9.03
C LYS A 115 2.74 6.92 7.64
N SER A 116 3.64 6.86 6.67
CA SER A 116 3.35 7.23 5.29
C SER A 116 2.22 6.37 4.69
N LEU A 117 2.23 5.07 4.98
CA LEU A 117 1.18 4.16 4.54
C LEU A 117 -0.18 4.51 5.17
N TYR A 118 -0.19 4.79 6.46
CA TYR A 118 -1.40 5.19 7.19
C TYR A 118 -1.96 6.52 6.69
N ASP A 119 -1.10 7.53 6.49
CA ASP A 119 -1.49 8.83 5.96
C ASP A 119 -2.02 8.71 4.50
N SER A 120 -1.43 7.80 3.71
CA SER A 120 -1.90 7.50 2.35
C SER A 120 -3.30 6.91 2.35
N LEU A 121 -3.62 6.03 3.30
CA LEU A 121 -4.94 5.43 3.44
C LEU A 121 -6.01 6.49 3.66
N ALA A 122 -5.78 7.42 4.60
CA ALA A 122 -6.69 8.54 4.85
C ALA A 122 -6.88 9.44 3.61
N ASN A 123 -5.81 9.66 2.85
CA ASN A 123 -5.88 10.42 1.60
C ASN A 123 -6.73 9.71 0.54
N TYR A 124 -6.55 8.39 0.35
CA TYR A 124 -7.35 7.62 -0.62
C TYR A 124 -8.83 7.54 -0.22
N GLU A 125 -9.16 7.50 1.07
CA GLU A 125 -10.54 7.61 1.54
C GLU A 125 -11.17 8.95 1.15
N GLN A 126 -10.43 10.04 1.31
CA GLN A 126 -10.89 11.37 0.92
C GLN A 126 -11.06 11.50 -0.60
N LEU A 127 -10.13 10.96 -1.39
CA LEU A 127 -10.22 10.93 -2.85
C LEU A 127 -11.44 10.14 -3.32
N TYR A 128 -11.71 8.99 -2.72
CA TYR A 128 -12.88 8.19 -3.02
C TYR A 128 -14.18 8.95 -2.70
N ALA A 129 -14.29 9.57 -1.54
CA ALA A 129 -15.45 10.38 -1.15
C ALA A 129 -15.66 11.58 -2.10
N SER A 130 -14.56 12.21 -2.54
CA SER A 130 -14.61 13.29 -3.53
C SER A 130 -15.09 12.80 -4.89
N ALA A 131 -14.59 11.67 -5.39
CA ALA A 131 -15.02 11.07 -6.65
C ALA A 131 -16.49 10.66 -6.61
N GLN A 132 -16.97 10.12 -5.48
CA GLN A 132 -18.38 9.80 -5.28
C GLN A 132 -19.27 11.04 -5.35
N SER A 133 -18.84 12.12 -4.71
CA SER A 133 -19.58 13.41 -4.76
C SER A 133 -19.61 13.99 -6.17
N ALA A 134 -18.49 13.88 -6.92
CA ALA A 134 -18.42 14.33 -8.30
C ALA A 134 -19.38 13.54 -9.21
N LEU A 135 -19.47 12.22 -9.04
CA LEU A 135 -20.40 11.39 -9.80
C LEU A 135 -21.87 11.79 -9.52
N VAL A 136 -22.24 11.98 -8.26
CA VAL A 136 -23.60 12.40 -7.87
C VAL A 136 -23.94 13.76 -8.50
N TRP A 137 -22.98 14.68 -8.53
CA TRP A 137 -23.16 15.98 -9.16
C TRP A 137 -23.36 15.86 -10.67
N GLN A 138 -22.56 15.06 -11.37
CA GLN A 138 -22.70 14.84 -12.82
C GLN A 138 -24.03 14.17 -13.17
N GLN A 139 -24.48 13.20 -12.36
CA GLN A 139 -25.80 12.59 -12.54
C GLN A 139 -26.94 13.62 -12.42
N SER A 140 -26.85 14.54 -11.45
CA SER A 140 -27.81 15.63 -11.31
C SER A 140 -27.78 16.60 -12.50
N GLN A 141 -26.60 16.86 -13.08
CA GLN A 141 -26.50 17.66 -14.30
C GLN A 141 -27.16 16.95 -15.50
N LEU A 142 -26.96 15.62 -15.63
CA LEU A 142 -27.60 14.82 -16.67
C LEU A 142 -29.12 14.89 -16.57
N ASP A 143 -29.70 14.72 -15.40
CA ASP A 143 -31.15 14.82 -15.16
C ASP A 143 -31.68 16.21 -15.56
N THR A 144 -30.93 17.27 -15.24
CA THR A 144 -31.27 18.64 -15.59
C THR A 144 -31.26 18.86 -17.11
N VAL A 145 -30.19 18.41 -17.79
CA VAL A 145 -30.06 18.57 -19.22
C VAL A 145 -31.05 17.70 -19.97
N GLN A 146 -31.34 16.50 -19.50
CA GLN A 146 -32.37 15.62 -20.05
C GLN A 146 -33.76 16.28 -19.96
N THR A 147 -34.13 16.84 -18.81
CA THR A 147 -35.39 17.60 -18.65
C THR A 147 -35.50 18.78 -19.65
N ARG A 148 -34.40 19.51 -19.84
CA ARG A 148 -34.36 20.62 -20.83
C ARG A 148 -34.49 20.13 -22.24
N TYR A 149 -33.93 18.99 -22.57
CA TYR A 149 -34.07 18.36 -23.90
C TYR A 149 -35.51 17.94 -24.16
N ASP A 150 -36.17 17.29 -23.18
CA ASP A 150 -37.56 16.86 -23.29
C ASP A 150 -38.54 18.04 -23.50
N LEU A 151 -38.16 19.22 -22.98
CA LEU A 151 -38.89 20.48 -23.18
C LEU A 151 -38.49 21.21 -24.51
N GLY A 152 -37.58 20.65 -25.28
CA GLY A 152 -37.11 21.28 -26.53
C GLY A 152 -36.16 22.48 -26.32
N LEU A 153 -35.58 22.64 -25.12
CA LEU A 153 -34.76 23.80 -24.73
C LEU A 153 -33.25 23.57 -24.91
N THR A 154 -32.83 22.37 -25.31
CA THR A 154 -31.43 22.03 -25.58
C THR A 154 -31.32 20.98 -26.68
N THR A 155 -30.10 20.71 -27.13
CA THR A 155 -29.83 19.76 -28.22
C THR A 155 -29.50 18.36 -27.68
N CYS A 156 -29.69 17.33 -28.53
CA CYS A 156 -29.25 15.98 -28.24
C CYS A 156 -27.73 15.90 -27.97
N SER A 157 -26.93 16.70 -28.69
CA SER A 157 -25.48 16.77 -28.45
C SER A 157 -25.15 17.17 -27.01
N ALA A 158 -25.86 18.15 -26.44
CA ALA A 158 -25.64 18.58 -25.06
C ALA A 158 -25.97 17.48 -24.05
N VAL A 159 -26.94 16.59 -24.35
CA VAL A 159 -27.21 15.41 -23.51
C VAL A 159 -26.08 14.40 -23.60
N LEU A 160 -25.59 14.12 -24.79
CA LEU A 160 -24.48 13.19 -25.03
C LEU A 160 -23.19 13.68 -24.36
N ASP A 161 -22.88 14.97 -24.42
CA ASP A 161 -21.71 15.57 -23.79
C ASP A 161 -21.72 15.33 -22.25
N VAL A 162 -22.90 15.54 -21.62
CA VAL A 162 -23.03 15.29 -20.17
C VAL A 162 -23.05 13.78 -19.83
N GLN A 163 -23.54 12.92 -20.72
CA GLN A 163 -23.41 11.47 -20.55
C GLN A 163 -21.96 11.02 -20.56
N ASP A 164 -21.13 11.59 -21.42
CA ASP A 164 -19.69 11.32 -21.46
C ASP A 164 -19.00 11.78 -20.16
N GLU A 165 -19.44 12.91 -19.60
CA GLU A 165 -18.93 13.39 -18.31
C GLU A 165 -19.35 12.46 -17.15
N VAL A 166 -20.57 11.94 -17.15
CA VAL A 166 -21.00 10.91 -16.15
C VAL A 166 -20.17 9.64 -16.28
N ALA A 167 -19.93 9.17 -17.51
CA ALA A 167 -19.08 7.99 -17.75
C ALA A 167 -17.64 8.22 -17.27
N SER A 168 -17.12 9.44 -17.49
CA SER A 168 -15.79 9.83 -16.99
C SER A 168 -15.73 9.87 -15.46
N ALA A 169 -16.74 10.45 -14.81
CA ALA A 169 -16.84 10.49 -13.34
C ALA A 169 -16.98 9.08 -12.74
N GLN A 170 -17.71 8.18 -13.41
CA GLN A 170 -17.80 6.77 -13.00
C GLN A 170 -16.42 6.08 -13.07
N SER A 171 -15.69 6.27 -14.17
CA SER A 171 -14.33 5.74 -14.31
C SER A 171 -13.37 6.27 -13.25
N ALA A 172 -13.51 7.54 -12.88
CA ALA A 172 -12.72 8.15 -11.81
C ALA A 172 -13.05 7.54 -10.44
N LEU A 173 -14.34 7.30 -10.14
CA LEU A 173 -14.77 6.61 -8.93
C LEU A 173 -14.24 5.19 -8.85
N ASP A 174 -14.31 4.43 -9.96
CA ASP A 174 -13.80 3.06 -10.03
C ASP A 174 -12.27 3.01 -9.85
N SER A 175 -11.55 4.02 -10.34
CA SER A 175 -10.12 4.15 -10.10
C SER A 175 -9.81 4.45 -8.64
N ALA A 176 -10.49 5.45 -8.08
CA ALA A 176 -10.31 5.83 -6.66
C ALA A 176 -10.64 4.67 -5.71
N TRP A 177 -11.64 3.84 -6.06
CA TRP A 177 -11.95 2.62 -5.30
C TRP A 177 -10.82 1.60 -5.37
N ARG A 178 -10.25 1.35 -6.54
CA ARG A 178 -9.11 0.42 -6.70
C ARG A 178 -7.89 0.87 -5.90
N ASP A 179 -7.60 2.16 -5.93
CA ASP A 179 -6.47 2.74 -5.21
C ASP A 179 -6.67 2.60 -3.68
N LEU A 180 -7.87 2.93 -3.19
CA LEU A 180 -8.24 2.72 -1.79
C LEU A 180 -8.15 1.25 -1.39
N PHE A 181 -8.68 0.34 -2.19
CA PHE A 181 -8.62 -1.09 -1.93
C PHE A 181 -7.18 -1.61 -1.86
N SER A 182 -6.32 -1.15 -2.78
CA SER A 182 -4.90 -1.49 -2.77
C SER A 182 -4.19 -0.97 -1.52
N ALA A 183 -4.47 0.27 -1.11
CA ALA A 183 -3.91 0.85 0.11
C ALA A 183 -4.38 0.11 1.37
N CYS A 184 -5.67 -0.27 1.44
CA CYS A 184 -6.22 -1.08 2.52
C CYS A 184 -5.52 -2.45 2.63
N ASN A 185 -5.32 -3.13 1.49
CA ASN A 185 -4.58 -4.38 1.50
C ASN A 185 -3.13 -4.22 1.93
N SER A 186 -2.45 -3.17 1.48
CA SER A 186 -1.07 -2.87 1.89
C SER A 186 -0.98 -2.63 3.41
N TYR A 187 -1.95 -1.89 3.97
CA TYR A 187 -2.04 -1.68 5.41
C TYR A 187 -2.27 -2.98 6.18
N ARG A 188 -3.20 -3.81 5.71
CA ARG A 188 -3.47 -5.13 6.29
C ARG A 188 -2.21 -6.01 6.30
N TRP A 189 -1.47 -6.06 5.19
CA TRP A 189 -0.22 -6.80 5.10
C TRP A 189 0.85 -6.25 6.04
N ALA A 190 0.90 -4.94 6.23
CA ALA A 190 1.80 -4.32 7.19
C ALA A 190 1.47 -4.74 8.63
N VAL A 191 0.18 -4.76 9.00
CA VAL A 191 -0.27 -5.13 10.36
C VAL A 191 -0.16 -6.62 10.62
N GLU A 192 -0.56 -7.48 9.66
CA GLU A 192 -0.58 -8.93 9.84
C GLU A 192 0.81 -9.57 9.71
N TYR A 193 1.65 -9.07 8.79
CA TYR A 193 2.93 -9.70 8.45
C TYR A 193 4.15 -8.79 8.65
N GLY A 194 3.94 -7.54 9.04
CA GLY A 194 5.03 -6.57 9.16
C GLY A 194 5.70 -6.21 7.84
N LEU A 195 4.99 -6.44 6.71
CA LEU A 195 5.48 -6.16 5.37
C LEU A 195 5.01 -4.78 4.92
N LEU A 196 5.95 -3.86 4.80
CA LEU A 196 5.69 -2.52 4.26
C LEU A 196 6.00 -2.49 2.77
N PRO A 197 5.20 -1.75 1.96
CA PRO A 197 5.51 -1.55 0.55
C PRO A 197 6.89 -0.89 0.42
N ALA A 198 7.69 -1.36 -0.56
CA ALA A 198 8.98 -0.74 -0.84
C ALA A 198 8.76 0.73 -1.21
N GLN A 199 9.46 1.63 -0.52
CA GLN A 199 9.42 3.05 -0.84
C GLN A 199 10.13 3.27 -2.18
N GLY A 200 9.38 3.65 -3.22
CA GLY A 200 9.92 4.10 -4.50
C GLY A 200 10.17 2.99 -5.51
N ALA A 201 9.11 2.39 -6.02
CA ALA A 201 9.08 1.82 -7.36
C ALA A 201 8.25 2.71 -8.27
#